data_032f6a75b3399e89ac056da5abcebfdd
#
_entry.id   032f6a75b3399e89ac056da5abcebfdd
#
_cell.length_a   1.000
_cell.length_b   1.000
_cell.length_c   1.000
_cell.angle_alpha   90.00
_cell.angle_beta   90.00
_cell.angle_gamma   90.00
#
_symmetry.space_group_name_H-M   'P 1'
#
loop_
_entity.id
_entity.type
_entity.pdbx_description
1 polymer ?
#
loop_
_entity_poly.entity_id
_entity_poly.type
_entity_poly.pdbx_seq_one_letter_code
_entity_poly.pdbx_strand_id
1 'polypeptide(L)'
;MSYSIFVKDGTAQGVAKQRLIETIAGPEKRVINDLYADKFVIGSGVIKLMGHRLNVWLSSKLAPGFHEHLISRTRFIDDLIEKSAKDGIEQYVILGAGYDSRAIRLNLPASLKIFEVDQPEVSDIKLSKLPKDLPNLENITYVNVDFSYQSLSEQLLAAGFDQTKSTIFTLEGVSQYISKDAVSSTIKELATITKDSRSIFFMSYVDELMEKDPAACFGEGYPNPVSYTHLTLPTKA
;
A
#
# COMPACT_ATOMS: atom_id res chain seq x y z
N MET A 1 15.10 -18.00 2.21
CA MET A 1 13.92 -17.47 2.91
C MET A 1 14.10 -16.05 3.47
N SER A 2 15.22 -15.72 4.10
CA SER A 2 15.42 -14.42 4.81
C SER A 2 15.52 -13.17 3.88
N TYR A 3 16.09 -13.28 2.69
CA TYR A 3 16.39 -12.13 1.82
C TYR A 3 15.16 -11.46 1.20
N SER A 4 14.12 -12.21 0.88
CA SER A 4 12.90 -11.67 0.26
C SER A 4 12.06 -10.81 1.23
N ILE A 5 12.06 -11.15 2.51
CA ILE A 5 11.34 -10.41 3.56
C ILE A 5 11.98 -9.04 3.79
N PHE A 6 13.32 -8.97 3.86
CA PHE A 6 14.04 -7.70 4.04
C PHE A 6 13.81 -6.72 2.88
N VAL A 7 13.71 -7.20 1.65
CA VAL A 7 13.46 -6.36 0.46
C VAL A 7 12.04 -5.83 0.48
N LYS A 8 11.04 -6.68 0.79
CA LYS A 8 9.63 -6.27 0.90
C LYS A 8 9.42 -5.27 2.04
N ASP A 9 10.01 -5.52 3.20
CA ASP A 9 9.96 -4.60 4.35
C ASP A 9 10.60 -3.25 4.00
N GLY A 10 11.74 -3.24 3.30
CA GLY A 10 12.41 -2.02 2.85
C GLY A 10 11.54 -1.13 1.95
N THR A 11 10.75 -1.73 1.05
CA THR A 11 9.85 -0.98 0.18
C THR A 11 8.65 -0.42 0.94
N ALA A 12 8.02 -1.24 1.77
CA ALA A 12 6.91 -0.80 2.61
C ALA A 12 7.35 0.32 3.56
N GLN A 13 8.56 0.22 4.13
CA GLN A 13 9.17 1.29 4.91
C GLN A 13 9.45 2.55 4.07
N GLY A 14 9.89 2.41 2.82
CA GLY A 14 10.13 3.52 1.91
C GLY A 14 8.87 4.36 1.67
N VAL A 15 7.74 3.71 1.40
CA VAL A 15 6.44 4.37 1.24
C VAL A 15 5.98 5.00 2.56
N ALA A 16 6.07 4.28 3.68
CA ALA A 16 5.74 4.82 5.01
C ALA A 16 6.61 6.03 5.38
N LYS A 17 7.91 6.02 4.97
CA LYS A 17 8.80 7.17 5.14
C LYS A 17 8.30 8.43 4.42
N GLN A 18 7.80 8.31 3.20
CA GLN A 18 7.27 9.47 2.48
C GLN A 18 6.01 10.00 3.17
N ARG A 19 5.11 9.12 3.66
CA ARG A 19 3.95 9.54 4.45
C ARG A 19 4.34 10.21 5.77
N LEU A 20 5.40 9.73 6.44
CA LEU A 20 5.95 10.38 7.63
C LEU A 20 6.47 11.80 7.31
N ILE A 21 7.27 11.93 6.24
CA ILE A 21 7.82 13.22 5.79
C ILE A 21 6.67 14.21 5.54
N GLU A 22 5.61 13.79 4.88
CA GLU A 22 4.44 14.63 4.63
C GLU A 22 3.71 15.00 5.93
N THR A 23 3.53 14.06 6.82
CA THR A 23 2.85 14.28 8.10
C THR A 23 3.52 15.37 8.96
N ILE A 24 4.84 15.46 8.93
CA ILE A 24 5.59 16.47 9.69
C ILE A 24 5.61 17.86 9.05
N ALA A 25 5.00 18.05 7.89
CA ALA A 25 4.89 19.36 7.23
C ALA A 25 4.06 20.39 8.02
N GLY A 26 3.28 19.93 8.97
CA GLY A 26 2.35 20.76 9.72
C GLY A 26 0.97 20.88 9.06
N PRO A 27 -0.07 21.21 9.84
CA PRO A 27 -1.47 21.10 9.41
C PRO A 27 -1.82 21.89 8.15
N GLU A 28 -1.25 23.09 8.01
CA GLU A 28 -1.58 24.01 6.90
C GLU A 28 -0.91 23.65 5.57
N LYS A 29 0.05 22.73 5.59
CA LYS A 29 0.88 22.42 4.41
C LYS A 29 0.79 20.97 3.96
N ARG A 30 0.44 20.07 4.86
CA ARG A 30 0.39 18.65 4.55
C ARG A 30 -0.83 18.29 3.72
N VAL A 31 -0.64 17.45 2.72
CA VAL A 31 -1.70 16.88 1.89
C VAL A 31 -2.36 15.68 2.55
N ILE A 32 -1.56 14.90 3.30
CA ILE A 32 -2.03 13.74 4.08
C ILE A 32 -1.50 13.82 5.52
N ASN A 33 -2.19 13.11 6.42
CA ASN A 33 -1.77 12.96 7.81
C ASN A 33 -1.77 11.47 8.19
N ASP A 34 -0.58 10.91 8.41
CA ASP A 34 -0.42 9.52 8.84
C ASP A 34 0.32 9.44 10.18
N LEU A 35 -0.43 9.47 11.27
CA LEU A 35 0.10 9.42 12.64
C LEU A 35 0.77 8.09 12.99
N TYR A 36 0.58 7.05 12.17
CA TYR A 36 1.15 5.72 12.37
C TYR A 36 2.40 5.46 11.53
N ALA A 37 2.69 6.31 10.52
CA ALA A 37 3.83 6.13 9.64
C ALA A 37 5.16 6.03 10.39
N ASP A 38 5.33 6.75 11.50
CA ASP A 38 6.55 6.73 12.31
C ASP A 38 6.82 5.39 13.00
N LYS A 39 5.79 4.57 13.21
CA LYS A 39 5.91 3.22 13.79
C LYS A 39 6.55 2.23 12.84
N PHE A 40 6.40 2.47 11.56
CA PHE A 40 6.90 1.59 10.49
C PHE A 40 8.30 1.96 10.00
N VAL A 41 8.79 3.16 10.33
CA VAL A 41 10.03 3.71 9.77
C VAL A 41 11.17 3.63 10.78
N ILE A 42 12.21 2.89 10.42
CA ILE A 42 13.45 2.87 11.20
C ILE A 42 14.11 4.24 11.11
N GLY A 43 14.53 4.79 12.25
CA GLY A 43 15.13 6.13 12.31
C GLY A 43 14.13 7.29 12.16
N SER A 44 12.85 7.06 12.41
CA SER A 44 11.80 8.09 12.33
C SER A 44 12.12 9.35 13.15
N GLY A 45 12.82 9.21 14.27
CA GLY A 45 13.29 10.36 15.09
C GLY A 45 14.23 11.29 14.34
N VAL A 46 15.15 10.75 13.53
CA VAL A 46 16.06 11.55 12.69
C VAL A 46 15.29 12.29 11.61
N ILE A 47 14.32 11.64 10.96
CA ILE A 47 13.46 12.25 9.94
C ILE A 47 12.68 13.44 10.55
N LYS A 48 12.11 13.23 11.74
CA LYS A 48 11.39 14.29 12.46
C LYS A 48 12.31 15.47 12.82
N LEU A 49 13.54 15.19 13.28
CA LEU A 49 14.51 16.22 13.62
C LEU A 49 14.94 17.04 12.39
N MET A 50 15.15 16.40 11.25
CA MET A 50 15.51 17.09 9.99
C MET A 50 14.40 17.97 9.46
N GLY A 51 13.15 17.66 9.80
CA GLY A 51 11.97 18.41 9.36
C GLY A 51 11.59 18.16 7.89
N HIS A 52 10.39 18.59 7.52
CA HIS A 52 9.80 18.35 6.20
C HIS A 52 10.68 18.82 5.03
N ARG A 53 11.06 20.13 5.04
CA ARG A 53 11.75 20.75 3.89
C ARG A 53 13.07 20.06 3.52
N LEU A 54 13.89 19.71 4.53
CA LEU A 54 15.16 19.05 4.28
C LEU A 54 14.96 17.63 3.76
N ASN A 55 14.00 16.87 4.32
CA ASN A 55 13.71 15.51 3.86
C ASN A 55 13.18 15.50 2.42
N VAL A 56 12.26 16.42 2.05
CA VAL A 56 11.77 16.53 0.68
C VAL A 56 12.90 16.91 -0.27
N TRP A 57 13.77 17.88 0.11
CA TRP A 57 14.93 18.23 -0.69
C TRP A 57 15.88 17.05 -0.91
N LEU A 58 16.17 16.27 0.12
CA LEU A 58 16.99 15.05 -0.02
C LEU A 58 16.31 14.01 -0.91
N SER A 59 15.01 13.79 -0.75
CA SER A 59 14.24 12.89 -1.60
C SER A 59 14.29 13.32 -3.06
N SER A 60 14.15 14.62 -3.35
CA SER A 60 14.19 15.15 -4.71
C SER A 60 15.58 15.05 -5.36
N LYS A 61 16.65 15.01 -4.57
CA LYS A 61 18.01 14.77 -5.09
C LYS A 61 18.26 13.33 -5.45
N LEU A 62 17.62 12.39 -4.73
CA LEU A 62 17.73 10.95 -4.99
C LEU A 62 16.78 10.49 -6.08
N ALA A 63 15.55 10.99 -6.09
CA ALA A 63 14.49 10.63 -7.02
C ALA A 63 13.55 11.83 -7.22
N PRO A 64 13.77 12.68 -8.23
CA PRO A 64 12.94 13.84 -8.51
C PRO A 64 11.46 13.45 -8.71
N GLY A 65 10.54 14.13 -8.02
CA GLY A 65 9.10 13.88 -8.12
C GLY A 65 8.59 12.65 -7.37
N PHE A 66 9.47 11.83 -6.79
CA PHE A 66 9.06 10.59 -6.11
C PHE A 66 8.21 10.85 -4.86
N HIS A 67 8.58 11.82 -4.05
CA HIS A 67 7.80 12.21 -2.88
C HIS A 67 6.40 12.68 -3.29
N GLU A 68 6.34 13.61 -4.21
CA GLU A 68 5.09 14.21 -4.70
C GLU A 68 4.18 13.15 -5.34
N HIS A 69 4.75 12.24 -6.13
CA HIS A 69 4.01 11.14 -6.72
C HIS A 69 3.38 10.23 -5.65
N LEU A 70 4.16 9.80 -4.66
CA LEU A 70 3.66 8.93 -3.60
C LEU A 70 2.59 9.60 -2.74
N ILE A 71 2.76 10.89 -2.43
CA ILE A 71 1.78 11.62 -1.61
C ILE A 71 0.50 11.88 -2.41
N SER A 72 0.60 12.28 -3.67
CA SER A 72 -0.57 12.48 -4.54
C SER A 72 -1.34 11.18 -4.74
N ARG A 73 -0.64 10.06 -4.97
CA ARG A 73 -1.26 8.74 -5.05
C ARG A 73 -1.96 8.34 -3.76
N THR A 74 -1.30 8.54 -2.61
CA THR A 74 -1.88 8.26 -1.31
C THR A 74 -3.16 9.06 -1.09
N ARG A 75 -3.12 10.37 -1.37
CA ARG A 75 -4.28 11.27 -1.24
C ARG A 75 -5.42 10.86 -2.16
N PHE A 76 -5.13 10.55 -3.42
CA PHE A 76 -6.14 10.09 -4.37
C PHE A 76 -6.86 8.82 -3.88
N ILE A 77 -6.10 7.85 -3.37
CA ILE A 77 -6.70 6.61 -2.84
C ILE A 77 -7.51 6.91 -1.57
N ASP A 78 -7.02 7.76 -0.69
CA ASP A 78 -7.73 8.17 0.53
C ASP A 78 -9.10 8.79 0.17
N ASP A 79 -9.11 9.75 -0.75
CA ASP A 79 -10.34 10.42 -1.22
C ASP A 79 -11.29 9.42 -1.89
N LEU A 80 -10.76 8.47 -2.67
CA LEU A 80 -11.55 7.43 -3.32
C LEU A 80 -12.24 6.53 -2.27
N ILE A 81 -11.52 6.11 -1.24
CA ILE A 81 -12.06 5.25 -0.17
C ILE A 81 -13.10 6.00 0.65
N GLU A 82 -12.78 7.22 1.12
CA GLU A 82 -13.70 8.02 1.90
C GLU A 82 -14.99 8.35 1.13
N LYS A 83 -14.86 8.67 -0.17
CA LYS A 83 -16.01 8.89 -1.04
C LYS A 83 -16.82 7.61 -1.21
N SER A 84 -16.17 6.49 -1.51
CA SER A 84 -16.84 5.20 -1.70
C SER A 84 -17.61 4.77 -0.44
N ALA A 85 -17.01 4.96 0.73
CA ALA A 85 -17.67 4.67 2.00
C ALA A 85 -18.91 5.56 2.24
N LYS A 86 -18.83 6.86 1.89
CA LYS A 86 -20.00 7.78 1.92
C LYS A 86 -21.07 7.39 0.91
N ASP A 87 -20.67 6.86 -0.25
CA ASP A 87 -21.57 6.40 -1.30
C ASP A 87 -22.18 5.01 -1.03
N GLY A 88 -21.92 4.44 0.18
CA GLY A 88 -22.55 3.22 0.67
C GLY A 88 -21.82 1.93 0.31
N ILE A 89 -20.52 1.99 0.00
CA ILE A 89 -19.69 0.77 -0.07
C ILE A 89 -19.63 0.12 1.32
N GLU A 90 -19.83 -1.17 1.38
CA GLU A 90 -20.00 -1.94 2.63
C GLU A 90 -18.74 -2.71 3.04
N GLN A 91 -17.81 -2.95 2.09
CA GLN A 91 -16.57 -3.67 2.32
C GLN A 91 -15.38 -2.97 1.67
N TYR A 92 -14.23 -3.01 2.33
CA TYR A 92 -12.96 -2.52 1.82
C TYR A 92 -11.89 -3.62 1.94
N VAL A 93 -11.23 -3.96 0.84
CA VAL A 93 -10.18 -4.99 0.79
C VAL A 93 -8.87 -4.34 0.35
N ILE A 94 -7.84 -4.45 1.19
CA ILE A 94 -6.49 -3.95 0.93
C ILE A 94 -5.61 -5.14 0.56
N LEU A 95 -5.26 -5.27 -0.71
CA LEU A 95 -4.44 -6.36 -1.23
C LEU A 95 -2.95 -5.99 -1.16
N GLY A 96 -2.16 -6.81 -0.49
CA GLY A 96 -0.77 -6.50 -0.17
C GLY A 96 -0.67 -5.33 0.80
N ALA A 97 -1.35 -5.44 1.94
CA ALA A 97 -1.56 -4.34 2.88
C ALA A 97 -0.25 -3.75 3.44
N GLY A 98 0.84 -4.54 3.55
CA GLY A 98 2.13 -4.05 4.02
C GLY A 98 2.01 -3.13 5.23
N TYR A 99 2.54 -1.92 5.10
CA TYR A 99 2.39 -0.85 6.10
C TYR A 99 1.32 0.19 5.73
N ASP A 100 0.29 -0.22 4.98
CA ASP A 100 -0.89 0.63 4.78
C ASP A 100 -1.56 0.91 6.14
N SER A 101 -1.85 2.17 6.40
CA SER A 101 -2.47 2.62 7.65
C SER A 101 -3.92 3.11 7.47
N ARG A 102 -4.48 3.01 6.25
CA ARG A 102 -5.81 3.56 5.92
C ARG A 102 -6.91 3.02 6.80
N ALA A 103 -6.86 1.72 7.08
CA ALA A 103 -7.84 1.06 7.94
C ALA A 103 -7.92 1.67 9.34
N ILE A 104 -6.81 2.25 9.84
CA ILE A 104 -6.70 2.80 11.20
C ILE A 104 -6.62 4.33 11.27
N ARG A 105 -6.24 5.00 10.16
CA ARG A 105 -6.05 6.46 10.15
C ARG A 105 -7.18 7.25 9.48
N LEU A 106 -7.92 6.63 8.56
CA LEU A 106 -9.06 7.27 7.92
C LEU A 106 -10.29 7.20 8.82
N ASN A 107 -11.10 8.25 8.77
CA ASN A 107 -12.36 8.27 9.50
C ASN A 107 -13.45 7.52 8.70
N LEU A 108 -13.40 6.20 8.75
CA LEU A 108 -14.31 5.32 8.03
C LEU A 108 -15.50 4.95 8.91
N PRO A 109 -16.69 4.69 8.31
CA PRO A 109 -17.86 4.25 9.06
C PRO A 109 -17.59 2.94 9.83
N ALA A 110 -18.07 2.84 11.06
CA ALA A 110 -17.94 1.61 11.85
C ALA A 110 -18.66 0.39 11.21
N SER A 111 -19.59 0.63 10.30
CA SER A 111 -20.28 -0.42 9.55
C SER A 111 -19.45 -0.98 8.37
N LEU A 112 -18.40 -0.28 7.96
CA LEU A 112 -17.53 -0.74 6.87
C LEU A 112 -16.65 -1.88 7.36
N LYS A 113 -16.79 -3.06 6.75
CA LYS A 113 -15.89 -4.19 7.03
C LYS A 113 -14.60 -4.02 6.23
N ILE A 114 -13.47 -4.18 6.88
CA ILE A 114 -12.15 -4.01 6.26
C ILE A 114 -11.41 -5.34 6.30
N PHE A 115 -10.83 -5.73 5.17
CA PHE A 115 -9.97 -6.91 5.06
C PHE A 115 -8.58 -6.46 4.63
N GLU A 116 -7.59 -6.70 5.47
CA GLU A 116 -6.18 -6.52 5.13
C GLU A 116 -5.58 -7.85 4.72
N VAL A 117 -5.19 -7.94 3.45
CA VAL A 117 -4.66 -9.17 2.84
C VAL A 117 -3.17 -9.03 2.63
N ASP A 118 -2.37 -9.89 3.26
CA ASP A 118 -0.93 -9.97 3.05
C ASP A 118 -0.39 -11.36 3.48
N GLN A 119 0.91 -11.56 3.32
CA GLN A 119 1.58 -12.74 3.88
C GLN A 119 1.58 -12.70 5.41
N PRO A 120 1.49 -13.86 6.09
CA PRO A 120 1.44 -13.92 7.57
C PRO A 120 2.56 -13.12 8.24
N GLU A 121 3.78 -13.26 7.75
CA GLU A 121 4.96 -12.62 8.33
C GLU A 121 4.88 -11.08 8.23
N VAL A 122 4.29 -10.55 7.15
CA VAL A 122 4.12 -9.11 6.95
C VAL A 122 3.06 -8.57 7.90
N SER A 123 1.94 -9.29 8.03
CA SER A 123 0.87 -8.95 8.97
C SER A 123 1.38 -8.95 10.42
N ASP A 124 2.14 -9.98 10.82
CA ASP A 124 2.71 -10.09 12.16
C ASP A 124 3.68 -8.94 12.47
N ILE A 125 4.57 -8.59 11.53
CA ILE A 125 5.48 -7.45 11.68
C ILE A 125 4.69 -6.14 11.82
N LYS A 126 3.68 -5.91 10.99
CA LYS A 126 2.82 -4.73 11.07
C LYS A 126 2.18 -4.61 12.44
N LEU A 127 1.51 -5.67 12.88
CA LEU A 127 0.80 -5.70 14.15
C LEU A 127 1.74 -5.51 15.35
N SER A 128 2.96 -6.05 15.29
CA SER A 128 3.96 -5.87 16.35
C SER A 128 4.41 -4.42 16.54
N LYS A 129 4.31 -3.60 15.49
CA LYS A 129 4.72 -2.19 15.49
C LYS A 129 3.59 -1.23 15.87
N LEU A 130 2.35 -1.67 15.80
CA LEU A 130 1.19 -0.83 16.10
C LEU A 130 0.88 -0.79 17.61
N PRO A 131 0.32 0.32 18.12
CA PRO A 131 -0.24 0.38 19.48
C PRO A 131 -1.35 -0.68 19.66
N LYS A 132 -1.45 -1.23 20.87
CA LYS A 132 -2.45 -2.26 21.18
C LYS A 132 -3.87 -1.71 21.40
N ASP A 133 -3.97 -0.42 21.63
CA ASP A 133 -5.19 0.32 21.97
C ASP A 133 -5.73 1.13 20.77
N LEU A 134 -5.54 0.63 19.56
CA LEU A 134 -6.04 1.28 18.35
C LEU A 134 -7.57 1.26 18.29
N PRO A 135 -8.18 2.37 17.83
CA PRO A 135 -9.62 2.40 17.56
C PRO A 135 -9.98 1.50 16.37
N ASN A 136 -11.19 0.94 16.39
CA ASN A 136 -11.80 0.19 15.27
C ASN A 136 -11.07 -1.08 14.83
N LEU A 137 -10.18 -1.66 15.65
CA LEU A 137 -9.53 -2.93 15.32
C LEU A 137 -10.53 -4.07 15.08
N GLU A 138 -11.68 -4.02 15.72
CA GLU A 138 -12.78 -4.98 15.56
C GLU A 138 -13.38 -5.04 14.16
N ASN A 139 -13.21 -3.96 13.36
CA ASN A 139 -13.72 -3.90 12.00
C ASN A 139 -12.70 -4.39 10.96
N ILE A 140 -11.47 -4.70 11.40
CA ILE A 140 -10.37 -5.13 10.53
C ILE A 140 -10.17 -6.63 10.68
N THR A 141 -10.33 -7.34 9.57
CA THR A 141 -10.00 -8.76 9.45
C THR A 141 -8.69 -8.92 8.71
N TYR A 142 -7.70 -9.54 9.36
CA TYR A 142 -6.42 -9.86 8.73
C TYR A 142 -6.53 -11.20 8.01
N VAL A 143 -6.28 -11.19 6.70
CA VAL A 143 -6.41 -12.36 5.83
C VAL A 143 -5.02 -12.73 5.33
N ASN A 144 -4.49 -13.82 5.84
CA ASN A 144 -3.16 -14.30 5.48
C ASN A 144 -3.21 -15.10 4.19
N VAL A 145 -2.56 -14.59 3.13
CA VAL A 145 -2.55 -15.23 1.80
C VAL A 145 -1.13 -15.24 1.23
N ASP A 146 -0.66 -16.40 0.86
CA ASP A 146 0.44 -16.51 -0.08
C ASP A 146 -0.12 -16.60 -1.50
N PHE A 147 -0.03 -15.49 -2.23
CA PHE A 147 -0.53 -15.36 -3.60
C PHE A 147 0.10 -16.34 -4.61
N SER A 148 1.18 -17.03 -4.22
CA SER A 148 1.84 -18.02 -5.08
C SER A 148 1.16 -19.40 -5.05
N TYR A 149 0.40 -19.70 -3.99
CA TYR A 149 -0.10 -21.05 -3.74
C TYR A 149 -1.57 -21.13 -3.31
N GLN A 150 -2.16 -20.00 -2.88
CA GLN A 150 -3.50 -19.97 -2.31
C GLN A 150 -4.44 -19.14 -3.19
N SER A 151 -5.69 -19.56 -3.27
CA SER A 151 -6.76 -18.75 -3.88
C SER A 151 -7.13 -17.59 -2.96
N LEU A 152 -7.02 -16.39 -3.47
CA LEU A 152 -7.43 -15.18 -2.75
C LEU A 152 -8.92 -15.20 -2.41
N SER A 153 -9.75 -15.65 -3.37
CA SER A 153 -11.21 -15.71 -3.20
C SER A 153 -11.60 -16.68 -2.09
N GLU A 154 -10.99 -17.86 -2.02
CA GLU A 154 -11.27 -18.83 -0.95
C GLU A 154 -10.90 -18.28 0.43
N GLN A 155 -9.74 -17.63 0.55
CA GLN A 155 -9.30 -17.05 1.82
C GLN A 155 -10.17 -15.88 2.27
N LEU A 156 -10.60 -15.01 1.34
CA LEU A 156 -11.52 -13.92 1.64
C LEU A 156 -12.87 -14.46 2.12
N LEU A 157 -13.43 -15.46 1.43
CA LEU A 157 -14.70 -16.10 1.82
C LEU A 157 -14.61 -16.76 3.18
N ALA A 158 -13.54 -17.50 3.44
CA ALA A 158 -13.28 -18.13 4.74
C ALA A 158 -13.16 -17.08 5.87
N ALA A 159 -12.67 -15.87 5.56
CA ALA A 159 -12.56 -14.75 6.49
C ALA A 159 -13.88 -13.96 6.66
N GLY A 160 -14.97 -14.35 6.01
CA GLY A 160 -16.29 -13.71 6.15
C GLY A 160 -16.55 -12.57 5.16
N PHE A 161 -15.83 -12.55 4.02
CA PHE A 161 -16.15 -11.68 2.91
C PHE A 161 -17.52 -12.06 2.32
N ASP A 162 -18.38 -11.08 2.11
CA ASP A 162 -19.72 -11.26 1.57
C ASP A 162 -19.78 -10.84 0.10
N GLN A 163 -19.94 -11.81 -0.79
CA GLN A 163 -19.99 -11.59 -2.24
C GLN A 163 -21.17 -10.75 -2.71
N THR A 164 -22.21 -10.62 -1.91
CA THR A 164 -23.42 -9.84 -2.25
C THR A 164 -23.26 -8.36 -1.94
N LYS A 165 -22.22 -8.00 -1.15
CA LYS A 165 -22.00 -6.64 -0.70
C LYS A 165 -21.08 -5.86 -1.63
N SER A 166 -21.41 -4.57 -1.76
CA SER A 166 -20.58 -3.64 -2.52
C SER A 166 -19.21 -3.47 -1.89
N THR A 167 -18.15 -3.59 -2.72
CA THR A 167 -16.77 -3.65 -2.21
C THR A 167 -15.83 -2.71 -2.99
N ILE A 168 -14.93 -2.05 -2.29
CA ILE A 168 -13.76 -1.43 -2.88
C ILE A 168 -12.50 -2.25 -2.60
N PHE A 169 -11.73 -2.53 -3.65
CA PHE A 169 -10.42 -3.20 -3.57
C PHE A 169 -9.32 -2.24 -3.92
N THR A 170 -8.22 -2.28 -3.19
CA THR A 170 -6.99 -1.57 -3.53
C THR A 170 -5.81 -2.53 -3.63
N LEU A 171 -5.04 -2.42 -4.72
CA LEU A 171 -3.77 -3.10 -4.95
C LEU A 171 -2.71 -2.03 -5.21
N GLU A 172 -2.13 -1.48 -4.15
CA GLU A 172 -1.17 -0.38 -4.23
C GLU A 172 0.27 -0.85 -4.04
N GLY A 173 1.11 -0.59 -5.05
CA GLY A 173 2.54 -0.87 -4.95
C GLY A 173 2.89 -2.36 -4.86
N VAL A 174 2.06 -3.24 -5.39
CA VAL A 174 2.21 -4.72 -5.34
C VAL A 174 2.48 -5.30 -6.72
N SER A 175 1.87 -4.77 -7.77
CA SER A 175 1.87 -5.35 -9.11
C SER A 175 3.28 -5.56 -9.69
N GLN A 176 4.26 -4.74 -9.32
CA GLN A 176 5.65 -4.87 -9.74
C GLN A 176 6.42 -6.02 -9.05
N TYR A 177 5.84 -6.64 -8.01
CA TYR A 177 6.49 -7.73 -7.25
C TYR A 177 5.90 -9.10 -7.53
N ILE A 178 4.85 -9.17 -8.34
CA ILE A 178 4.20 -10.42 -8.74
C ILE A 178 4.16 -10.53 -10.26
N SER A 179 4.03 -11.74 -10.79
CA SER A 179 3.98 -11.95 -12.24
C SER A 179 2.72 -11.35 -12.86
N LYS A 180 2.77 -11.02 -14.16
CA LYS A 180 1.60 -10.54 -14.90
C LYS A 180 0.44 -11.55 -14.84
N ASP A 181 0.76 -12.84 -14.86
CA ASP A 181 -0.24 -13.91 -14.74
C ASP A 181 -0.90 -13.92 -13.35
N ALA A 182 -0.12 -13.71 -12.28
CA ALA A 182 -0.66 -13.59 -10.93
C ALA A 182 -1.57 -12.36 -10.79
N VAL A 183 -1.18 -11.20 -11.34
CA VAL A 183 -2.07 -10.01 -11.38
C VAL A 183 -3.36 -10.31 -12.13
N SER A 184 -3.24 -10.93 -13.32
CA SER A 184 -4.40 -11.28 -14.14
C SER A 184 -5.32 -12.28 -13.44
N SER A 185 -4.77 -13.27 -12.75
CA SER A 185 -5.53 -14.24 -11.95
C SER A 185 -6.26 -13.56 -10.81
N THR A 186 -5.57 -12.71 -10.05
CA THR A 186 -6.17 -11.92 -8.97
C THR A 186 -7.37 -11.11 -9.47
N ILE A 187 -7.22 -10.37 -10.57
CA ILE A 187 -8.32 -9.58 -11.14
C ILE A 187 -9.50 -10.47 -11.53
N LYS A 188 -9.25 -11.62 -12.17
CA LYS A 188 -10.31 -12.56 -12.55
C LYS A 188 -11.03 -13.16 -11.34
N GLU A 189 -10.29 -13.53 -10.29
CA GLU A 189 -10.88 -14.03 -9.05
C GLU A 189 -11.80 -12.95 -8.42
N LEU A 190 -11.31 -11.71 -8.28
CA LEU A 190 -12.10 -10.62 -7.73
C LEU A 190 -13.36 -10.34 -8.57
N ALA A 191 -13.23 -10.29 -9.89
CA ALA A 191 -14.38 -10.12 -10.79
C ALA A 191 -15.40 -11.25 -10.64
N THR A 192 -14.95 -12.47 -10.36
CA THR A 192 -15.84 -13.62 -10.19
C THR A 192 -16.60 -13.54 -8.87
N ILE A 193 -15.94 -13.22 -7.75
CA ILE A 193 -16.58 -13.15 -6.44
C ILE A 193 -17.45 -11.91 -6.23
N THR A 194 -17.34 -10.92 -7.13
CA THR A 194 -18.10 -9.65 -7.03
C THR A 194 -19.05 -9.42 -8.22
N LYS A 195 -19.27 -10.45 -9.07
CA LYS A 195 -20.07 -10.32 -10.31
C LYS A 195 -21.50 -9.80 -10.09
N ASP A 196 -22.07 -10.09 -8.93
CA ASP A 196 -23.44 -9.74 -8.57
C ASP A 196 -23.51 -8.51 -7.63
N SER A 197 -22.39 -7.86 -7.39
CA SER A 197 -22.29 -6.67 -6.53
C SER A 197 -21.69 -5.48 -7.26
N ARG A 198 -22.04 -4.26 -6.80
CA ARG A 198 -21.37 -3.05 -7.25
C ARG A 198 -19.99 -2.94 -6.57
N SER A 199 -18.91 -3.17 -7.31
CA SER A 199 -17.57 -3.13 -6.76
C SER A 199 -16.63 -2.24 -7.56
N ILE A 200 -15.60 -1.73 -6.89
CA ILE A 200 -14.56 -0.85 -7.45
C ILE A 200 -13.21 -1.52 -7.23
N PHE A 201 -12.37 -1.55 -8.26
CA PHE A 201 -10.99 -2.02 -8.14
C PHE A 201 -10.02 -0.91 -8.53
N PHE A 202 -9.15 -0.54 -7.60
CA PHE A 202 -8.03 0.36 -7.83
C PHE A 202 -6.73 -0.44 -7.84
N MET A 203 -5.91 -0.21 -8.86
CA MET A 203 -4.56 -0.79 -8.94
C MET A 203 -3.55 0.27 -9.36
N SER A 204 -2.42 0.32 -8.68
CA SER A 204 -1.25 1.03 -9.18
C SER A 204 -0.30 0.06 -9.88
N TYR A 205 0.34 0.52 -10.94
CA TYR A 205 1.33 -0.25 -11.70
C TYR A 205 2.51 0.63 -12.09
N VAL A 206 3.61 0.00 -12.44
CA VAL A 206 4.80 0.66 -12.98
C VAL A 206 4.80 0.47 -14.48
N ASP A 207 4.94 1.58 -15.23
CA ASP A 207 5.04 1.54 -16.68
C ASP A 207 6.35 0.87 -17.09
N GLU A 208 6.31 0.06 -18.15
CA GLU A 208 7.48 -0.64 -18.68
C GLU A 208 8.57 0.33 -19.15
N LEU A 209 8.20 1.54 -19.55
CA LEU A 209 9.15 2.60 -19.89
C LEU A 209 10.02 3.00 -18.70
N MET A 210 9.44 3.02 -17.49
CA MET A 210 10.21 3.30 -16.28
C MET A 210 11.28 2.25 -15.97
N GLU A 211 11.07 1.01 -16.41
CA GLU A 211 12.07 -0.06 -16.29
C GLU A 211 13.12 0.01 -17.39
N LYS A 212 12.71 0.28 -18.63
CA LYS A 212 13.57 0.22 -19.82
C LYS A 212 14.36 1.50 -20.04
N ASP A 213 13.77 2.64 -19.80
CA ASP A 213 14.37 3.96 -19.99
C ASP A 213 13.93 4.94 -18.89
N PRO A 214 14.50 4.82 -17.69
CA PRO A 214 14.21 5.73 -16.59
C PRO A 214 14.56 7.18 -16.89
N ALA A 215 15.56 7.42 -17.73
CA ALA A 215 15.96 8.78 -18.12
C ALA A 215 14.86 9.47 -18.92
N ALA A 216 14.12 8.75 -19.76
CA ALA A 216 12.96 9.29 -20.46
C ALA A 216 11.83 9.71 -19.52
N CYS A 217 11.71 9.04 -18.37
CA CYS A 217 10.66 9.33 -17.37
C CYS A 217 11.06 10.41 -16.37
N PHE A 218 12.33 10.44 -15.97
CA PHE A 218 12.80 11.27 -14.84
C PHE A 218 13.86 12.29 -15.21
N GLY A 219 14.27 12.33 -16.48
CA GLY A 219 15.33 13.22 -16.99
C GLY A 219 16.74 12.65 -16.90
N GLU A 220 17.67 13.28 -17.66
CA GLU A 220 19.09 12.92 -17.62
C GLU A 220 19.67 13.17 -16.23
N GLY A 221 20.43 12.19 -15.72
CA GLY A 221 21.03 12.24 -14.38
C GLY A 221 20.26 11.49 -13.30
N TYR A 222 19.13 10.86 -13.63
CA TYR A 222 18.49 9.92 -12.75
C TYR A 222 19.45 8.74 -12.47
N PRO A 223 19.76 8.43 -11.21
CA PRO A 223 20.66 7.33 -10.92
C PRO A 223 20.08 6.04 -11.49
N ASN A 224 20.93 5.29 -12.20
CA ASN A 224 20.57 4.07 -12.89
C ASN A 224 19.60 3.20 -12.04
N PRO A 225 18.46 2.76 -12.58
CA PRO A 225 17.41 2.02 -11.87
C PRO A 225 17.90 0.71 -11.22
N VAL A 226 19.11 0.28 -11.48
CA VAL A 226 19.75 -0.85 -10.78
C VAL A 226 19.65 -0.73 -9.26
N SER A 227 19.61 0.49 -8.72
CA SER A 227 19.36 0.70 -7.29
C SER A 227 17.90 0.43 -6.88
N TYR A 228 16.97 0.41 -7.84
CA TYR A 228 15.56 0.08 -7.64
C TYR A 228 15.17 -1.29 -8.22
N THR A 229 15.94 -1.82 -9.18
CA THR A 229 15.75 -3.17 -9.75
C THR A 229 16.15 -4.29 -8.80
N HIS A 230 16.86 -3.99 -7.72
CA HIS A 230 16.97 -4.94 -6.61
C HIS A 230 15.64 -5.18 -5.89
N LEU A 231 14.59 -4.46 -6.28
CA LEU A 231 13.20 -4.68 -5.87
C LEU A 231 12.47 -5.65 -6.82
N THR A 232 13.00 -5.94 -7.98
CA THR A 232 12.47 -7.02 -8.82
C THR A 232 12.95 -8.35 -8.25
N LEU A 233 12.00 -9.17 -7.80
CA LEU A 233 12.28 -10.57 -7.50
C LEU A 233 12.92 -11.20 -8.74
N PRO A 234 14.01 -11.97 -8.59
CA PRO A 234 14.47 -12.79 -9.68
C PRO A 234 13.33 -13.74 -10.05
N THR A 235 12.72 -13.53 -11.20
CA THR A 235 11.89 -14.53 -11.84
C THR A 235 12.81 -15.71 -12.13
N LYS A 236 12.82 -16.69 -11.23
CA LYS A 236 13.33 -18.00 -11.60
C LYS A 236 12.33 -18.59 -12.59
N ALA A 237 12.82 -18.76 -13.81
CA ALA A 237 12.20 -19.63 -14.80
C ALA A 237 12.05 -21.06 -14.25
#